data_5036eb62990b5c356066fa0e59d1575a
#
_entry.id   5036eb62990b5c356066fa0e59d1575a
#
_cell.length_a   1.000
_cell.length_b   1.000
_cell.length_c   1.000
_cell.angle_alpha   90.00
_cell.angle_beta   90.00
_cell.angle_gamma   90.00
#
_symmetry.space_group_name_H-M   'P 1'
#
loop_
_entity.id
_entity.type
_entity.pdbx_description
1 polymer ?
#
loop_
_entity_poly.entity_id
_entity_poly.type
_entity_poly.pdbx_seq_one_letter_code
_entity_poly.pdbx_strand_id
1 'polypeptide(L)'
;QLGNPTQIAAPTTGYFVRAASSGRLNAGAADILAQSPEQLKAYLDSDPEMPLDGCVGKLVAGFSWQYAGVCSAKQAEKLLGADGKPLRTAVEISFPGQSDAALRATVSEVTIDAEQDIARFVLQCNSINGDVLCLNHARARISTGESTGLRVPAAAVHYLKEDGTEAETQGENYIPGVYVKYGNIARFCKIDPVDADHPLISEDDYILVLPKGTDGSVSQVRLYDEIIVSGQNLYDGKLL
;
A
#
# COMPACT_ATOMS: atom_id res chain seq x y z
N GLN A 1 -27.49 42.45 -26.66
CA GLN A 1 -27.62 43.00 -25.30
C GLN A 1 -27.34 41.87 -24.34
N LEU A 2 -26.22 41.97 -23.62
CA LEU A 2 -25.95 41.11 -22.49
C LEU A 2 -26.95 41.48 -21.40
N GLY A 3 -27.85 40.54 -21.01
CA GLY A 3 -28.78 40.77 -19.92
C GLY A 3 -28.02 41.06 -18.61
N ASN A 4 -28.68 41.71 -17.67
CA ASN A 4 -28.10 42.00 -16.37
C ASN A 4 -27.58 40.70 -15.74
N PRO A 5 -26.32 40.64 -15.26
CA PRO A 5 -25.79 39.45 -14.63
C PRO A 5 -26.61 39.07 -13.39
N THR A 6 -27.11 37.86 -13.35
CA THR A 6 -27.76 37.32 -12.16
C THR A 6 -26.70 36.90 -11.15
N GLN A 7 -26.72 37.48 -9.98
CA GLN A 7 -25.80 37.14 -8.91
C GLN A 7 -26.28 35.82 -8.24
N ILE A 8 -25.45 34.80 -8.25
CA ILE A 8 -25.69 33.55 -7.55
C ILE A 8 -24.75 33.49 -6.34
N ALA A 9 -25.29 33.43 -5.15
CA ALA A 9 -24.51 33.26 -3.93
C ALA A 9 -24.30 31.77 -3.62
N ALA A 10 -23.11 31.43 -3.15
CA ALA A 10 -22.84 30.08 -2.67
C ALA A 10 -23.69 29.79 -1.39
N PRO A 11 -24.35 28.64 -1.30
CA PRO A 11 -25.21 28.31 -0.16
C PRO A 11 -24.42 28.04 1.13
N THR A 12 -23.12 27.75 1.03
CA THR A 12 -22.23 27.48 2.14
C THR A 12 -20.79 27.86 1.80
N THR A 13 -19.94 27.96 2.82
CA THR A 13 -18.50 28.17 2.65
C THR A 13 -17.86 26.89 2.11
N GLY A 14 -17.00 27.02 1.10
CA GLY A 14 -16.32 25.87 0.49
C GLY A 14 -15.45 26.29 -0.68
N TYR A 15 -14.94 25.29 -1.38
CA TYR A 15 -14.12 25.46 -2.58
C TYR A 15 -15.00 25.27 -3.83
N PHE A 16 -15.03 26.26 -4.70
CA PHE A 16 -15.69 26.11 -6.00
C PHE A 16 -14.71 25.54 -7.02
N VAL A 17 -15.09 24.40 -7.61
CA VAL A 17 -14.32 23.73 -8.66
C VAL A 17 -15.12 23.80 -9.95
N ARG A 18 -14.55 24.45 -10.95
CA ARG A 18 -15.19 24.67 -12.26
C ARG A 18 -15.42 23.35 -13.03
N ALA A 19 -14.54 22.36 -12.85
CA ALA A 19 -14.70 21.05 -13.45
C ALA A 19 -15.66 20.22 -12.60
N ALA A 20 -16.88 20.03 -13.07
CA ALA A 20 -17.77 19.04 -12.55
C ALA A 20 -17.87 17.92 -13.57
N SER A 21 -17.39 16.72 -13.24
CA SER A 21 -17.71 15.53 -14.01
C SER A 21 -18.85 14.77 -13.35
N SER A 22 -19.78 14.51 -14.13
CA SER A 22 -20.82 13.53 -14.34
C SER A 22 -21.42 12.71 -13.18
N GLY A 23 -22.07 11.64 -13.55
CA GLY A 23 -22.90 10.66 -12.86
C GLY A 23 -22.46 10.13 -11.50
N ARG A 24 -21.17 10.10 -11.17
CA ARG A 24 -20.68 9.67 -9.85
C ARG A 24 -20.95 10.69 -8.73
N LEU A 25 -21.25 11.93 -9.06
CA LEU A 25 -21.65 12.96 -8.08
C LEU A 25 -23.06 12.73 -7.50
N ASN A 26 -23.85 11.88 -8.14
CA ASN A 26 -25.22 11.58 -7.69
C ASN A 26 -25.27 10.45 -6.65
N ALA A 27 -24.20 9.66 -6.51
CA ALA A 27 -24.12 8.67 -5.45
C ALA A 27 -23.76 9.37 -4.13
N GLY A 28 -24.59 9.23 -3.12
CA GLY A 28 -24.29 9.72 -1.78
C GLY A 28 -23.06 9.03 -1.20
N ALA A 29 -22.26 9.75 -0.42
CA ALA A 29 -21.10 9.15 0.25
C ALA A 29 -21.50 7.92 1.10
N ALA A 30 -22.64 7.99 1.78
CA ALA A 30 -23.17 6.88 2.57
C ALA A 30 -23.50 5.65 1.73
N ASP A 31 -24.02 5.84 0.51
CA ASP A 31 -24.35 4.72 -0.38
C ASP A 31 -23.09 4.03 -0.90
N ILE A 32 -22.05 4.79 -1.21
CA ILE A 32 -20.74 4.26 -1.63
C ILE A 32 -20.08 3.50 -0.47
N LEU A 33 -20.13 4.04 0.73
CA LEU A 33 -19.52 3.44 1.91
C LEU A 33 -20.25 2.19 2.39
N ALA A 34 -21.52 2.01 2.04
CA ALA A 34 -22.31 0.83 2.37
C ALA A 34 -22.12 -0.35 1.40
N GLN A 35 -21.43 -0.14 0.27
CA GLN A 35 -21.24 -1.19 -0.75
C GLN A 35 -20.32 -2.30 -0.26
N SER A 36 -20.57 -3.54 -0.72
CA SER A 36 -19.61 -4.64 -0.56
C SER A 36 -18.35 -4.40 -1.43
N PRO A 37 -17.23 -5.11 -1.20
CA PRO A 37 -16.04 -5.00 -2.03
C PRO A 37 -16.33 -5.17 -3.54
N GLU A 38 -17.15 -6.18 -3.90
CA GLU A 38 -17.51 -6.46 -5.31
C GLU A 38 -18.40 -5.36 -5.90
N GLN A 39 -19.36 -4.88 -5.11
CA GLN A 39 -20.27 -3.80 -5.54
C GLN A 39 -19.48 -2.51 -5.80
N LEU A 40 -18.56 -2.17 -4.88
CA LEU A 40 -17.69 -1.01 -5.07
C LEU A 40 -16.77 -1.19 -6.28
N LYS A 41 -16.21 -2.38 -6.48
CA LYS A 41 -15.40 -2.69 -7.66
C LYS A 41 -16.21 -2.48 -8.94
N ALA A 42 -17.40 -3.06 -9.03
CA ALA A 42 -18.28 -2.91 -10.18
C ALA A 42 -18.65 -1.43 -10.43
N TYR A 43 -18.90 -0.68 -9.36
CA TYR A 43 -19.16 0.76 -9.45
C TYR A 43 -17.94 1.54 -9.96
N LEU A 44 -16.73 1.21 -9.50
CA LEU A 44 -15.49 1.85 -9.94
C LEU A 44 -15.10 1.48 -11.38
N ASP A 45 -15.40 0.25 -11.80
CA ASP A 45 -15.14 -0.23 -13.17
C ASP A 45 -16.20 0.27 -14.17
N SER A 46 -17.36 0.77 -13.69
CA SER A 46 -18.38 1.34 -14.56
C SER A 46 -17.91 2.66 -15.19
N ASP A 47 -18.28 2.87 -16.46
CA ASP A 47 -17.96 4.11 -17.15
C ASP A 47 -18.73 5.29 -16.54
N PRO A 48 -18.07 6.38 -16.15
CA PRO A 48 -18.77 7.53 -15.57
C PRO A 48 -19.64 8.17 -16.64
N GLU A 49 -20.93 8.08 -16.44
CA GLU A 49 -21.89 8.71 -17.32
C GLU A 49 -21.75 10.23 -17.36
N MET A 50 -22.06 10.75 -18.47
CA MET A 50 -22.20 12.10 -19.04
C MET A 50 -22.07 13.31 -18.12
N PRO A 51 -21.50 14.43 -18.63
CA PRO A 51 -21.48 15.70 -17.92
C PRO A 51 -22.92 16.14 -17.57
N LEU A 52 -23.10 16.67 -16.37
CA LEU A 52 -24.37 17.27 -15.94
C LEU A 52 -24.63 18.50 -16.84
N ASP A 53 -25.60 18.39 -17.73
CA ASP A 53 -26.04 19.50 -18.56
C ASP A 53 -26.44 20.70 -17.68
N GLY A 54 -25.86 21.85 -17.97
CA GLY A 54 -26.13 23.10 -17.22
C GLY A 54 -25.35 23.24 -15.91
N CYS A 55 -24.47 22.30 -15.55
CA CYS A 55 -23.61 22.43 -14.38
C CYS A 55 -22.38 23.31 -14.68
N VAL A 56 -22.20 24.39 -13.94
CA VAL A 56 -21.05 25.28 -14.06
C VAL A 56 -19.86 24.88 -13.19
N GLY A 57 -20.05 23.96 -12.26
CA GLY A 57 -19.03 23.46 -11.35
C GLY A 57 -19.63 22.75 -10.14
N LYS A 58 -18.77 22.35 -9.21
CA LYS A 58 -19.14 21.75 -7.92
C LYS A 58 -18.66 22.62 -6.77
N LEU A 59 -19.41 22.67 -5.69
CA LEU A 59 -19.01 23.27 -4.43
C LEU A 59 -18.62 22.16 -3.46
N VAL A 60 -17.35 22.13 -3.04
CA VAL A 60 -16.85 21.20 -2.03
C VAL A 60 -16.88 21.91 -0.68
N ALA A 61 -17.79 21.49 0.19
CA ALA A 61 -17.93 22.03 1.54
C ALA A 61 -17.09 21.19 2.53
N GLY A 62 -16.47 21.89 3.51
CA GLY A 62 -15.65 21.27 4.53
C GLY A 62 -14.18 21.09 4.13
N PHE A 63 -13.41 20.54 5.06
CA PHE A 63 -11.95 20.35 4.92
C PHE A 63 -11.53 18.89 5.03
N SER A 64 -12.49 17.99 5.19
CA SER A 64 -12.25 16.56 5.27
C SER A 64 -12.93 15.83 4.12
N TRP A 65 -12.33 14.77 3.67
CA TRP A 65 -12.83 13.93 2.59
C TRP A 65 -12.44 12.48 2.83
N GLN A 66 -13.11 11.58 2.14
CA GLN A 66 -12.86 10.15 2.24
C GLN A 66 -12.47 9.60 0.87
N TYR A 67 -11.56 8.65 0.90
CA TYR A 67 -11.19 7.84 -0.25
C TYR A 67 -11.64 6.42 -0.02
N ALA A 68 -12.58 5.94 -0.82
CA ALA A 68 -12.99 4.55 -0.83
C ALA A 68 -12.34 3.85 -2.03
N GLY A 69 -11.67 2.74 -1.79
CA GLY A 69 -10.96 1.99 -2.80
C GLY A 69 -11.09 0.49 -2.65
N VAL A 70 -10.70 -0.23 -3.69
CA VAL A 70 -10.61 -1.69 -3.70
C VAL A 70 -9.18 -2.13 -4.01
N CYS A 71 -8.78 -3.23 -3.39
CA CYS A 71 -7.47 -3.86 -3.61
C CYS A 71 -7.58 -5.36 -3.39
N SER A 72 -6.48 -6.12 -3.54
CA SER A 72 -6.46 -7.53 -3.15
C SER A 72 -6.51 -7.69 -1.63
N ALA A 73 -6.96 -8.86 -1.16
CA ALA A 73 -6.99 -9.19 0.27
C ALA A 73 -5.60 -9.02 0.91
N LYS A 74 -4.55 -9.51 0.26
CA LYS A 74 -3.16 -9.38 0.71
C LYS A 74 -2.69 -7.92 0.85
N GLN A 75 -3.15 -7.02 -0.03
CA GLN A 75 -2.83 -5.60 0.09
C GLN A 75 -3.57 -4.95 1.24
N ALA A 76 -4.83 -5.34 1.47
CA ALA A 76 -5.66 -4.83 2.55
C ALA A 76 -5.16 -5.23 3.94
N GLU A 77 -4.55 -6.42 4.09
CA GLU A 77 -3.92 -6.86 5.33
C GLU A 77 -2.88 -5.85 5.84
N LYS A 78 -2.16 -5.19 4.94
CA LYS A 78 -1.19 -4.13 5.30
C LYS A 78 -1.83 -2.87 5.89
N LEU A 79 -3.14 -2.71 5.75
CA LEU A 79 -3.91 -1.62 6.36
C LEU A 79 -4.50 -2.01 7.72
N LEU A 80 -4.25 -3.24 8.17
CA LEU A 80 -4.67 -3.77 9.47
C LEU A 80 -3.48 -3.88 10.40
N GLY A 81 -3.71 -3.65 11.68
CA GLY A 81 -2.77 -3.95 12.73
C GLY A 81 -2.80 -5.43 13.13
N ALA A 82 -1.88 -5.86 13.97
CA ALA A 82 -1.81 -7.22 14.50
C ALA A 82 -3.09 -7.67 15.24
N ASP A 83 -3.91 -6.71 15.68
CA ASP A 83 -5.22 -6.95 16.30
C ASP A 83 -6.37 -7.13 15.30
N GLY A 84 -6.07 -7.16 14.00
CA GLY A 84 -7.04 -7.27 12.91
C GLY A 84 -7.92 -6.03 12.70
N LYS A 85 -7.58 -4.91 13.36
CA LYS A 85 -8.31 -3.64 13.23
C LYS A 85 -7.55 -2.69 12.30
N PRO A 86 -8.24 -1.69 11.73
CA PRO A 86 -7.58 -0.66 10.93
C PRO A 86 -6.38 -0.04 11.65
N LEU A 87 -5.31 0.21 10.90
CA LEU A 87 -4.10 0.84 11.44
C LEU A 87 -4.44 2.15 12.16
N ARG A 88 -3.90 2.32 13.37
CA ARG A 88 -4.03 3.55 14.14
C ARG A 88 -3.04 4.62 13.72
N THR A 89 -1.95 4.21 13.08
CA THR A 89 -0.95 5.12 12.53
C THR A 89 -1.47 5.76 11.25
N ALA A 90 -1.08 7.01 11.01
CA ALA A 90 -1.42 7.66 9.76
C ALA A 90 -0.68 6.98 8.60
N VAL A 91 -1.37 6.84 7.48
CA VAL A 91 -0.83 6.40 6.20
C VAL A 91 -0.67 7.60 5.28
N GLU A 92 0.13 7.48 4.24
CA GLU A 92 0.23 8.48 3.19
C GLU A 92 -0.53 8.01 1.95
N ILE A 93 -1.34 8.90 1.36
CA ILE A 93 -2.03 8.68 0.10
C ILE A 93 -1.51 9.66 -0.94
N SER A 94 -1.17 9.16 -2.11
CA SER A 94 -0.78 9.96 -3.28
C SER A 94 -1.50 9.47 -4.54
N PHE A 95 -1.57 10.32 -5.55
CA PHE A 95 -2.31 10.06 -6.79
C PHE A 95 -1.36 10.21 -7.99
N PRO A 96 -0.58 9.17 -8.33
CA PRO A 96 0.43 9.22 -9.38
C PRO A 96 -0.16 9.70 -10.72
N GLY A 97 0.50 10.67 -11.36
CA GLY A 97 0.06 11.26 -12.62
C GLY A 97 -1.07 12.30 -12.52
N GLN A 98 -1.60 12.55 -11.32
CA GLN A 98 -2.63 13.57 -11.08
C GLN A 98 -2.21 14.58 -10.00
N SER A 99 -1.49 14.15 -8.98
CA SER A 99 -0.90 15.02 -7.96
C SER A 99 0.40 14.39 -7.45
N ASP A 100 1.44 15.22 -7.33
CA ASP A 100 2.72 14.80 -6.74
C ASP A 100 2.73 14.90 -5.21
N ALA A 101 1.69 15.46 -4.61
CA ALA A 101 1.59 15.64 -3.19
C ALA A 101 1.12 14.36 -2.49
N ALA A 102 1.91 13.90 -1.52
CA ALA A 102 1.46 12.90 -0.56
C ALA A 102 0.68 13.56 0.57
N LEU A 103 -0.48 13.03 0.90
CA LEU A 103 -1.37 13.53 1.94
C LEU A 103 -1.49 12.52 3.07
N ARG A 104 -1.55 12.99 4.30
CA ARG A 104 -1.79 12.14 5.46
C ARG A 104 -3.25 11.74 5.53
N ALA A 105 -3.48 10.44 5.73
CA ALA A 105 -4.79 9.85 5.90
C ALA A 105 -4.79 8.88 7.09
N THR A 106 -5.95 8.58 7.61
CA THR A 106 -6.17 7.52 8.60
C THR A 106 -7.05 6.44 8.01
N VAL A 107 -6.75 5.18 8.31
CA VAL A 107 -7.58 4.06 7.87
C VAL A 107 -8.83 4.02 8.74
N SER A 108 -10.00 4.23 8.12
CA SER A 108 -11.29 4.24 8.82
C SER A 108 -11.92 2.85 8.85
N GLU A 109 -11.84 2.14 7.74
CA GLU A 109 -12.50 0.86 7.57
C GLU A 109 -11.75 -0.01 6.58
N VAL A 110 -11.70 -1.32 6.84
CA VAL A 110 -11.20 -2.34 5.93
C VAL A 110 -12.15 -3.53 5.99
N THR A 111 -12.65 -3.97 4.84
CA THR A 111 -13.52 -5.14 4.71
C THR A 111 -12.89 -6.07 3.68
N ILE A 112 -12.54 -7.27 4.09
CA ILE A 112 -11.86 -8.27 3.23
C ILE A 112 -12.84 -9.39 2.90
N ASP A 113 -12.96 -9.71 1.62
CA ASP A 113 -13.54 -10.94 1.12
C ASP A 113 -12.41 -11.85 0.64
N ALA A 114 -12.08 -12.83 1.49
CA ALA A 114 -10.98 -13.75 1.23
C ALA A 114 -11.33 -14.79 0.13
N GLU A 115 -12.61 -15.07 -0.09
CA GLU A 115 -13.04 -16.04 -1.11
C GLU A 115 -12.82 -15.51 -2.52
N GLN A 116 -13.01 -14.20 -2.70
CA GLN A 116 -12.85 -13.52 -4.00
C GLN A 116 -11.51 -12.79 -4.14
N ASP A 117 -10.62 -12.84 -3.15
CA ASP A 117 -9.36 -12.07 -3.09
C ASP A 117 -9.58 -10.58 -3.36
N ILE A 118 -10.61 -10.00 -2.79
CA ILE A 118 -10.93 -8.59 -2.93
C ILE A 118 -11.19 -7.94 -1.57
N ALA A 119 -10.78 -6.71 -1.42
CA ALA A 119 -11.04 -5.94 -0.21
C ALA A 119 -11.45 -4.51 -0.56
N ARG A 120 -12.33 -3.97 0.27
CA ARG A 120 -12.67 -2.56 0.30
C ARG A 120 -11.97 -1.90 1.49
N PHE A 121 -11.47 -0.71 1.28
CA PHE A 121 -10.93 0.11 2.35
C PHE A 121 -11.41 1.56 2.23
N VAL A 122 -11.46 2.25 3.36
CA VAL A 122 -11.83 3.66 3.44
C VAL A 122 -10.77 4.42 4.21
N LEU A 123 -10.24 5.46 3.60
CA LEU A 123 -9.30 6.40 4.22
C LEU A 123 -10.00 7.72 4.50
N GLN A 124 -9.75 8.29 5.67
CA GLN A 124 -10.18 9.62 6.07
C GLN A 124 -9.02 10.60 5.96
N CYS A 125 -9.19 11.66 5.18
CA CYS A 125 -8.21 12.73 5.01
C CYS A 125 -8.76 14.03 5.58
N ASN A 126 -7.95 14.75 6.36
CA ASN A 126 -8.31 16.02 6.99
C ASN A 126 -7.56 17.21 6.38
N SER A 127 -6.88 17.01 5.27
CA SER A 127 -6.23 18.06 4.49
C SER A 127 -6.70 18.01 3.04
N ILE A 128 -6.91 19.18 2.46
CA ILE A 128 -7.36 19.32 1.09
C ILE A 128 -6.42 20.30 0.35
N ASN A 129 -6.08 19.98 -0.88
CA ASN A 129 -5.33 20.84 -1.76
C ASN A 129 -6.06 21.02 -3.10
N GLY A 130 -5.56 21.92 -3.97
CA GLY A 130 -6.18 22.21 -5.26
C GLY A 130 -6.30 20.98 -6.18
N ASP A 131 -5.31 20.09 -6.13
CA ASP A 131 -5.27 18.89 -6.99
C ASP A 131 -6.36 17.91 -6.57
N VAL A 132 -6.49 17.66 -5.26
CA VAL A 132 -7.50 16.74 -4.70
C VAL A 132 -8.92 17.22 -5.00
N LEU A 133 -9.14 18.52 -4.99
CA LEU A 133 -10.46 19.09 -5.34
C LEU A 133 -10.90 18.72 -6.78
N CYS A 134 -9.96 18.50 -7.66
CA CYS A 134 -10.21 18.14 -9.07
C CYS A 134 -10.33 16.62 -9.28
N LEU A 135 -9.98 15.79 -8.29
CA LEU A 135 -10.11 14.34 -8.39
C LEU A 135 -11.58 13.92 -8.38
N ASN A 136 -11.91 12.96 -9.24
CA ASN A 136 -13.22 12.32 -9.26
C ASN A 136 -13.10 10.81 -9.11
N HIS A 137 -12.25 10.20 -9.91
CA HIS A 137 -11.91 8.80 -9.90
C HIS A 137 -10.42 8.67 -10.18
N ALA A 138 -9.66 8.27 -9.18
CA ALA A 138 -8.22 8.22 -9.28
C ALA A 138 -7.67 6.96 -8.61
N ARG A 139 -6.66 6.38 -9.23
CA ARG A 139 -5.85 5.34 -8.57
C ARG A 139 -4.97 6.01 -7.53
N ALA A 140 -4.99 5.48 -6.31
CA ALA A 140 -4.14 5.94 -5.25
C ALA A 140 -2.99 4.96 -5.00
N ARG A 141 -1.85 5.52 -4.59
CA ARG A 141 -0.77 4.78 -3.93
C ARG A 141 -0.87 5.07 -2.44
N ILE A 142 -0.90 4.01 -1.63
CA ILE A 142 -0.97 4.12 -0.18
C ILE A 142 0.36 3.60 0.37
N SER A 143 1.00 4.43 1.22
CA SER A 143 2.21 4.07 1.95
C SER A 143 1.86 3.97 3.43
N THR A 144 2.10 2.80 4.03
CA THR A 144 1.83 2.53 5.44
C THR A 144 3.02 2.88 6.35
N GLY A 145 4.13 3.29 5.77
CA GLY A 145 5.36 3.72 6.44
C GLY A 145 6.57 3.55 5.55
N GLU A 146 7.67 4.15 5.96
CA GLU A 146 8.98 3.92 5.36
C GLU A 146 9.73 2.91 6.22
N SER A 147 10.18 1.83 5.60
CA SER A 147 11.07 0.86 6.21
C SER A 147 12.45 0.94 5.54
N THR A 148 13.49 1.02 6.33
CA THR A 148 14.87 1.06 5.83
C THR A 148 15.54 -0.27 6.10
N GLY A 149 16.17 -0.86 5.07
CA GLY A 149 16.86 -2.14 5.18
C GLY A 149 17.58 -2.51 3.89
N LEU A 150 18.20 -3.68 3.89
CA LEU A 150 18.83 -4.26 2.72
C LEU A 150 17.79 -5.08 1.96
N ARG A 151 17.71 -4.91 0.64
CA ARG A 151 16.85 -5.72 -0.23
C ARG A 151 17.55 -7.04 -0.56
N VAL A 152 16.91 -8.13 -0.20
CA VAL A 152 17.39 -9.50 -0.45
C VAL A 152 16.37 -10.22 -1.33
N PRO A 153 16.79 -10.85 -2.46
CA PRO A 153 15.87 -11.63 -3.28
C PRO A 153 15.20 -12.74 -2.44
N ALA A 154 13.90 -12.86 -2.52
CA ALA A 154 13.17 -13.91 -1.78
C ALA A 154 13.62 -15.32 -2.17
N ALA A 155 13.98 -15.52 -3.45
CA ALA A 155 14.51 -16.79 -3.95
C ALA A 155 15.88 -17.18 -3.35
N ALA A 156 16.58 -16.23 -2.72
CA ALA A 156 17.89 -16.49 -2.07
C ALA A 156 17.75 -16.85 -0.59
N VAL A 157 16.53 -16.82 -0.03
CA VAL A 157 16.32 -17.10 1.38
C VAL A 157 16.19 -18.59 1.62
N HIS A 158 17.00 -19.08 2.55
CA HIS A 158 17.04 -20.45 3.02
C HIS A 158 16.66 -20.50 4.49
N TYR A 159 16.06 -21.61 4.90
CA TYR A 159 15.68 -21.85 6.28
C TYR A 159 16.49 -23.03 6.81
N LEU A 160 17.33 -22.79 7.82
CA LEU A 160 18.10 -23.85 8.47
C LEU A 160 17.51 -24.20 9.83
N LYS A 161 17.51 -25.49 10.16
CA LYS A 161 17.23 -25.96 11.52
C LYS A 161 18.43 -25.67 12.41
N GLU A 162 18.24 -25.83 13.73
CA GLU A 162 19.34 -25.69 14.71
C GLU A 162 20.51 -26.67 14.46
N ASP A 163 20.24 -27.83 13.86
CA ASP A 163 21.23 -28.84 13.48
C ASP A 163 21.98 -28.49 12.18
N GLY A 164 21.65 -27.37 11.52
CA GLY A 164 22.27 -26.92 10.28
C GLY A 164 21.71 -27.59 9.01
N THR A 165 20.67 -28.43 9.13
CA THR A 165 20.01 -29.01 7.95
C THR A 165 19.00 -28.04 7.35
N GLU A 166 18.91 -28.05 6.01
CA GLU A 166 17.95 -27.20 5.29
C GLU A 166 16.51 -27.74 5.43
N ALA A 167 15.57 -26.84 5.55
CA ALA A 167 14.15 -27.17 5.57
C ALA A 167 13.47 -26.65 4.31
N GLU A 168 12.55 -27.43 3.78
CA GLU A 168 11.81 -27.07 2.56
C GLU A 168 10.78 -25.94 2.78
N THR A 169 10.38 -25.70 4.03
CA THR A 169 9.34 -24.73 4.35
C THR A 169 9.65 -23.99 5.66
N GLN A 170 9.12 -22.78 5.79
CA GLN A 170 9.16 -21.99 7.01
C GLN A 170 8.39 -22.68 8.15
N GLY A 171 8.99 -22.80 9.33
CA GLY A 171 8.40 -23.40 10.54
C GLY A 171 8.88 -22.70 11.81
N GLU A 172 8.30 -23.05 12.97
CA GLU A 172 8.51 -22.35 14.24
C GLU A 172 9.95 -22.35 14.80
N ASN A 173 10.84 -23.23 14.34
CA ASN A 173 12.20 -23.36 14.86
C ASN A 173 13.27 -23.27 13.77
N TYR A 174 13.05 -22.43 12.77
CA TYR A 174 13.99 -22.26 11.69
C TYR A 174 14.68 -20.89 11.73
N ILE A 175 15.93 -20.88 11.34
CA ILE A 175 16.75 -19.68 11.23
C ILE A 175 16.73 -19.25 9.78
N PRO A 176 16.11 -18.11 9.43
CA PRO A 176 16.18 -17.57 8.09
C PRO A 176 17.58 -17.03 7.80
N GLY A 177 18.06 -17.24 6.59
CA GLY A 177 19.36 -16.76 6.17
C GLY A 177 19.56 -16.81 4.68
N VAL A 178 20.71 -16.29 4.24
CA VAL A 178 21.14 -16.29 2.85
C VAL A 178 22.57 -16.81 2.76
N TYR A 179 22.90 -17.39 1.62
CA TYR A 179 24.30 -17.70 1.33
C TYR A 179 24.98 -16.50 0.66
N VAL A 180 26.04 -16.02 1.28
CA VAL A 180 26.88 -14.93 0.79
C VAL A 180 28.19 -15.52 0.26
N LYS A 181 28.61 -15.05 -0.90
CA LYS A 181 29.90 -15.42 -1.47
C LYS A 181 31.01 -14.68 -0.72
N TYR A 182 31.85 -15.42 -0.04
CA TYR A 182 33.05 -14.92 0.64
C TYR A 182 34.31 -15.51 0.02
N GLY A 183 34.94 -14.77 -0.88
CA GLY A 183 36.01 -15.32 -1.71
C GLY A 183 35.49 -16.44 -2.63
N ASN A 184 35.95 -17.67 -2.44
CA ASN A 184 35.53 -18.85 -3.22
C ASN A 184 34.62 -19.80 -2.41
N ILE A 185 34.09 -19.36 -1.29
CA ILE A 185 33.22 -20.19 -0.46
C ILE A 185 31.85 -19.53 -0.26
N ALA A 186 30.80 -20.36 -0.15
CA ALA A 186 29.49 -19.93 0.30
C ALA A 186 29.47 -19.88 1.82
N ARG A 187 29.00 -18.80 2.41
CA ARG A 187 28.83 -18.65 3.85
C ARG A 187 27.37 -18.35 4.17
N PHE A 188 26.81 -19.12 5.09
CA PHE A 188 25.47 -18.86 5.57
C PHE A 188 25.47 -17.65 6.50
N CYS A 189 24.65 -16.67 6.18
CA CYS A 189 24.45 -15.45 6.96
C CYS A 189 22.99 -15.37 7.40
N LYS A 190 22.74 -15.30 8.71
CA LYS A 190 21.40 -15.09 9.26
C LYS A 190 20.87 -13.75 8.80
N ILE A 191 19.58 -13.70 8.54
CA ILE A 191 18.84 -12.48 8.24
C ILE A 191 17.79 -12.23 9.29
N ASP A 192 17.46 -10.95 9.44
CA ASP A 192 16.41 -10.46 10.34
C ASP A 192 15.49 -9.57 9.50
N PRO A 193 14.30 -10.06 9.11
CA PRO A 193 13.36 -9.27 8.36
C PRO A 193 12.95 -8.02 9.14
N VAL A 194 12.84 -6.87 8.45
CA VAL A 194 12.39 -5.59 9.05
C VAL A 194 10.97 -5.72 9.58
N ASP A 195 10.14 -6.48 8.89
CA ASP A 195 8.78 -6.84 9.29
C ASP A 195 8.72 -8.37 9.38
N ALA A 196 8.72 -8.89 10.61
CA ALA A 196 8.69 -10.33 10.86
C ALA A 196 7.34 -10.96 10.48
N ASP A 197 6.25 -10.21 10.60
CA ASP A 197 4.90 -10.68 10.29
C ASP A 197 4.61 -10.64 8.78
N HIS A 198 5.24 -9.69 8.07
CA HIS A 198 5.09 -9.52 6.62
C HIS A 198 6.46 -9.37 5.93
N PRO A 199 7.28 -10.42 5.90
CA PRO A 199 8.66 -10.32 5.45
C PRO A 199 8.82 -9.99 3.95
N LEU A 200 7.80 -10.27 3.12
CA LEU A 200 7.85 -10.03 1.68
C LEU A 200 7.39 -8.62 1.31
N ILE A 201 8.24 -7.84 0.68
CA ILE A 201 7.86 -6.60 0.00
C ILE A 201 7.29 -6.98 -1.36
N SER A 202 6.01 -6.80 -1.54
CA SER A 202 5.09 -7.57 -2.33
C SER A 202 5.14 -7.49 -3.86
N GLU A 203 5.87 -6.59 -4.49
CA GLU A 203 5.78 -6.46 -5.96
C GLU A 203 7.01 -6.96 -6.72
N ASP A 204 8.15 -7.13 -6.03
CA ASP A 204 9.44 -7.40 -6.68
C ASP A 204 10.14 -8.68 -6.20
N ASP A 205 9.46 -9.57 -5.49
CA ASP A 205 10.05 -10.81 -4.92
C ASP A 205 11.29 -10.57 -4.03
N TYR A 206 11.30 -9.48 -3.27
CA TYR A 206 12.37 -9.16 -2.32
C TYR A 206 11.88 -9.18 -0.88
N ILE A 207 12.81 -9.49 0.03
CA ILE A 207 12.64 -9.30 1.47
C ILE A 207 13.49 -8.12 1.90
N LEU A 208 12.96 -7.26 2.78
CA LEU A 208 13.71 -6.20 3.42
C LEU A 208 14.27 -6.73 4.74
N VAL A 209 15.59 -6.71 4.89
CA VAL A 209 16.27 -7.22 6.10
C VAL A 209 17.09 -6.12 6.77
N LEU A 210 17.22 -6.20 8.09
CA LEU A 210 18.06 -5.29 8.84
C LEU A 210 19.54 -5.56 8.50
N PRO A 211 20.36 -4.52 8.31
CA PRO A 211 21.79 -4.69 8.10
C PRO A 211 22.50 -5.16 9.38
N LYS A 212 23.62 -5.85 9.23
CA LYS A 212 24.46 -6.23 10.34
C LYS A 212 24.87 -5.02 11.18
N GLY A 213 24.74 -5.15 12.51
CA GLY A 213 25.08 -4.10 13.47
C GLY A 213 23.93 -3.18 13.83
N THR A 214 22.71 -3.45 13.34
CA THR A 214 21.50 -2.82 13.87
C THR A 214 21.22 -3.33 15.28
N ASP A 215 20.96 -2.42 16.21
CA ASP A 215 20.67 -2.78 17.62
C ASP A 215 19.48 -3.74 17.72
N GLY A 216 19.65 -4.81 18.46
CA GLY A 216 18.63 -5.85 18.66
C GLY A 216 18.49 -6.83 17.49
N SER A 217 19.18 -6.63 16.35
CA SER A 217 19.11 -7.52 15.20
C SER A 217 20.14 -8.63 15.24
N VAL A 218 19.72 -9.82 14.83
CA VAL A 218 20.57 -11.00 14.62
C VAL A 218 21.17 -11.08 13.21
N SER A 219 20.86 -10.13 12.34
CA SER A 219 21.32 -10.10 10.95
C SER A 219 22.83 -10.05 10.82
N GLN A 220 23.35 -10.83 9.88
CA GLN A 220 24.79 -10.91 9.57
C GLN A 220 25.13 -10.32 8.20
N VAL A 221 24.11 -9.97 7.39
CA VAL A 221 24.27 -9.43 6.04
C VAL A 221 24.65 -7.96 6.08
N ARG A 222 25.58 -7.56 5.20
CA ARG A 222 26.06 -6.18 5.05
C ARG A 222 25.70 -5.63 3.68
N LEU A 223 25.72 -4.33 3.57
CA LEU A 223 25.64 -3.65 2.28
C LEU A 223 26.80 -4.09 1.37
N TYR A 224 26.49 -4.43 0.13
CA TYR A 224 27.40 -4.95 -0.90
C TYR A 224 27.85 -6.41 -0.72
N ASP A 225 27.27 -7.17 0.20
CA ASP A 225 27.49 -8.61 0.22
C ASP A 225 26.93 -9.26 -1.07
N GLU A 226 27.71 -10.15 -1.69
CA GLU A 226 27.29 -10.89 -2.89
C GLU A 226 26.42 -12.08 -2.49
N ILE A 227 25.10 -11.95 -2.66
CA ILE A 227 24.15 -12.99 -2.30
C ILE A 227 24.03 -14.02 -3.42
N ILE A 228 24.09 -15.29 -3.07
CA ILE A 228 23.93 -16.42 -4.00
C ILE A 228 22.44 -16.68 -4.14
N VAL A 229 21.88 -16.38 -5.32
CA VAL A 229 20.43 -16.52 -5.59
C VAL A 229 20.07 -17.96 -6.00
N SER A 230 21.02 -18.68 -6.60
CA SER A 230 20.78 -20.06 -7.05
C SER A 230 22.06 -20.89 -6.93
N GLY A 231 21.91 -22.12 -6.48
CA GLY A 231 23.02 -23.08 -6.37
C GLY A 231 22.51 -24.45 -5.96
N GLN A 232 23.17 -25.51 -6.43
CA GLN A 232 22.82 -26.88 -6.00
C GLN A 232 23.57 -27.24 -4.72
N ASN A 233 22.86 -27.82 -3.75
CA ASN A 233 23.40 -28.32 -2.49
C ASN A 233 24.28 -27.28 -1.78
N LEU A 234 23.74 -26.08 -1.55
CA LEU A 234 24.42 -25.03 -0.80
C LEU A 234 24.52 -25.46 0.67
N TYR A 235 25.70 -25.28 1.28
CA TYR A 235 25.94 -25.42 2.70
C TYR A 235 27.05 -24.47 3.13
N ASP A 236 27.12 -24.19 4.42
CA ASP A 236 28.14 -23.27 4.96
C ASP A 236 29.55 -23.81 4.75
N GLY A 237 30.43 -23.03 4.11
CA GLY A 237 31.78 -23.43 3.75
C GLY A 237 31.92 -24.15 2.40
N LYS A 238 30.87 -24.30 1.60
CA LYS A 238 30.94 -24.91 0.27
C LYS A 238 31.84 -24.10 -0.66
N LEU A 239 32.73 -24.76 -1.36
CA LEU A 239 33.50 -24.17 -2.47
C LEU A 239 32.59 -23.87 -3.66
N LEU A 240 32.69 -22.65 -4.21
CA LEU A 240 31.94 -22.15 -5.34
C LEU A 240 32.69 -22.36 -6.66
#